data_7bc9f6ff017f9e87400ace48f8692fec
#
_entry.id   7bc9f6ff017f9e87400ace48f8692fec
#
_cell.length_a   1.000
_cell.length_b   1.000
_cell.length_c   1.000
_cell.angle_alpha   90.00
_cell.angle_beta   90.00
_cell.angle_gamma   90.00
#
_symmetry.space_group_name_H-M   'P 1'
#
loop_
_entity.id
_entity.type
_entity.pdbx_description
1 polymer ?
#
loop_
_entity_poly.entity_id
_entity_poly.type
_entity_poly.pdbx_seq_one_letter_code
_entity_poly.pdbx_strand_id
1 'polypeptide(L)'
;MTTENGTVSTKIDAGIATVTFMHPKSNSLPGPLLAELARVIRELGSNPEVRVVSLGSEGKGAFCAGASFAELQSIADEATGKKFFMGFATLILAMIRCPKFIVTRVHGKTVGGGVGIVAASDYVLATSAASVRLSELAV
;
A
#
# COMPACT_ATOMS: atom_id res chain seq x y z
N MET A 1 10.27 3.11 12.25
CA MET A 1 9.55 4.35 11.84
C MET A 1 8.79 4.90 13.04
N THR A 2 8.74 6.20 13.17
CA THR A 2 7.85 6.83 14.15
C THR A 2 6.39 6.69 13.69
N THR A 3 5.46 6.63 14.63
CA THR A 3 4.01 6.54 14.33
C THR A 3 3.50 7.70 13.46
N GLU A 4 4.18 8.83 13.46
CA GLU A 4 3.85 9.99 12.61
C GLU A 4 4.06 9.73 11.11
N ASN A 5 5.01 8.85 10.76
CA ASN A 5 5.31 8.47 9.37
C ASN A 5 4.56 7.21 8.91
N GLY A 6 3.72 6.68 9.78
CA GLY A 6 3.03 5.42 9.55
C GLY A 6 3.91 4.20 9.89
N THR A 7 3.31 3.03 9.81
CA THR A 7 3.95 1.75 10.14
C THR A 7 3.56 0.66 9.17
N VAL A 8 4.43 -0.32 9.02
CA VAL A 8 4.13 -1.61 8.39
C VAL A 8 4.44 -2.71 9.41
N SER A 9 3.49 -3.56 9.66
CA SER A 9 3.65 -4.75 10.51
C SER A 9 3.49 -6.02 9.68
N THR A 10 4.23 -7.06 10.05
CA THR A 10 4.16 -8.36 9.39
C THR A 10 4.10 -9.46 10.44
N LYS A 11 3.15 -10.38 10.27
CA LYS A 11 3.03 -11.60 11.05
C LYS A 11 2.96 -12.79 10.12
N ILE A 12 3.80 -13.81 10.35
CA ILE A 12 3.77 -15.06 9.58
C ILE A 12 3.21 -16.16 10.47
N ASP A 13 2.18 -16.83 10.00
CA ASP A 13 1.56 -17.96 10.66
C ASP A 13 1.04 -18.95 9.63
N ALA A 14 1.38 -20.22 9.79
CA ALA A 14 0.97 -21.33 8.93
C ALA A 14 1.13 -21.05 7.42
N GLY A 15 2.19 -20.38 7.03
CA GLY A 15 2.50 -20.03 5.63
C GLY A 15 1.79 -18.79 5.11
N ILE A 16 1.02 -18.10 5.94
CA ILE A 16 0.35 -16.84 5.59
C ILE A 16 1.10 -15.68 6.23
N ALA A 17 1.59 -14.77 5.42
CA ALA A 17 2.16 -13.51 5.87
C ALA A 17 1.07 -12.44 5.87
N THR A 18 0.65 -12.01 7.04
CA THR A 18 -0.29 -10.88 7.18
C THR A 18 0.52 -9.59 7.28
N VAL A 19 0.40 -8.77 6.26
CA VAL A 19 1.02 -7.44 6.18
C VAL A 19 -0.05 -6.39 6.41
N THR A 20 0.19 -5.50 7.37
CA THR A 20 -0.76 -4.43 7.71
C THR A 20 -0.03 -3.10 7.74
N PHE A 21 -0.51 -2.14 6.98
CA PHE A 21 0.01 -0.77 7.02
C PHE A 21 -0.95 0.16 7.76
N MET A 22 -0.39 1.20 8.32
CA MET A 22 -1.15 2.25 8.99
C MET A 22 -0.47 3.60 8.76
N HIS A 23 -1.29 4.62 8.55
CA HIS A 23 -0.85 6.02 8.60
C HIS A 23 -1.94 6.87 9.25
N PRO A 24 -1.59 7.80 10.16
CA PRO A 24 -2.58 8.59 10.91
C PRO A 24 -3.46 9.47 10.01
N LYS A 25 -2.99 9.84 8.82
CA LYS A 25 -3.78 10.60 7.83
C LYS A 25 -4.56 9.63 6.90
N SER A 26 -5.53 8.92 7.48
CA SER A 26 -6.45 8.02 6.74
C SER A 26 -5.74 6.98 5.86
N ASN A 27 -4.64 6.44 6.34
CA ASN A 27 -3.82 5.48 5.60
C ASN A 27 -3.34 6.00 4.23
N SER A 28 -3.04 7.30 4.15
CA SER A 28 -2.26 7.83 3.03
C SER A 28 -0.84 7.26 3.07
N LEU A 29 -0.20 7.15 1.92
CA LEU A 29 1.09 6.48 1.80
C LEU A 29 2.17 7.46 1.37
N PRO A 30 2.91 8.06 2.32
CA PRO A 30 4.10 8.83 2.02
C PRO A 30 5.23 7.93 1.47
N GLY A 31 6.19 8.55 0.77
CA GLY A 31 7.29 7.85 0.11
C GLY A 31 8.02 6.82 0.97
N PRO A 32 8.42 7.14 2.22
CA PRO A 32 9.07 6.16 3.11
C PRO A 32 8.20 4.93 3.40
N LEU A 33 6.88 5.11 3.58
CA LEU A 33 5.95 4.01 3.85
C LEU A 33 5.74 3.13 2.60
N LEU A 34 5.66 3.75 1.42
CA LEU A 34 5.63 3.03 0.14
C LEU A 34 6.89 2.18 -0.08
N ALA A 35 8.07 2.77 0.21
CA ALA A 35 9.35 2.07 0.10
C ALA A 35 9.42 0.88 1.07
N GLU A 36 8.94 1.05 2.30
CA GLU A 36 8.92 -0.02 3.31
C GLU A 36 7.97 -1.15 2.89
N LEU A 37 6.77 -0.83 2.41
CA LEU A 37 5.84 -1.83 1.87
C LEU A 37 6.47 -2.61 0.71
N ALA A 38 7.09 -1.93 -0.24
CA ALA A 38 7.75 -2.57 -1.37
C ALA A 38 8.90 -3.50 -0.92
N ARG A 39 9.67 -3.08 0.09
CA ARG A 39 10.73 -3.89 0.69
C ARG A 39 10.15 -5.17 1.33
N VAL A 40 9.11 -5.03 2.15
CA VAL A 40 8.44 -6.15 2.82
C VAL A 40 7.89 -7.15 1.80
N ILE A 41 7.20 -6.68 0.77
CA ILE A 41 6.65 -7.56 -0.29
C ILE A 41 7.77 -8.36 -0.98
N ARG A 42 8.90 -7.71 -1.32
CA ARG A 42 10.03 -8.42 -1.93
C ARG A 42 10.63 -9.48 -1.00
N GLU A 43 10.82 -9.15 0.28
CA GLU A 43 11.36 -10.10 1.27
C GLU A 43 10.43 -11.30 1.47
N LEU A 44 9.13 -11.07 1.59
CA LEU A 44 8.15 -12.16 1.70
C LEU A 44 8.10 -13.02 0.44
N GLY A 45 8.29 -12.41 -0.73
CA GLY A 45 8.38 -13.14 -2.00
C GLY A 45 9.51 -14.17 -2.02
N SER A 46 10.62 -13.90 -1.35
CA SER A 46 11.79 -14.79 -1.25
C SER A 46 11.77 -15.69 -0.01
N ASN A 47 10.82 -15.51 0.89
CA ASN A 47 10.77 -16.30 2.12
C ASN A 47 10.11 -17.66 1.88
N PRO A 48 10.83 -18.80 2.09
CA PRO A 48 10.29 -20.14 1.85
C PRO A 48 9.18 -20.54 2.82
N GLU A 49 9.06 -19.88 3.97
CA GLU A 49 7.98 -20.12 4.94
C GLU A 49 6.65 -19.48 4.53
N VAL A 50 6.67 -18.57 3.56
CA VAL A 50 5.50 -17.85 3.08
C VAL A 50 4.96 -18.47 1.81
N ARG A 51 3.66 -18.75 1.77
CA ARG A 51 2.93 -19.22 0.60
C ARG A 51 1.98 -18.17 0.06
N VAL A 52 1.37 -17.40 0.96
CA VAL A 52 0.38 -16.36 0.63
C VAL A 52 0.67 -15.11 1.44
N VAL A 53 0.50 -13.97 0.82
CA VAL A 53 0.55 -12.65 1.48
C VAL A 53 -0.87 -12.11 1.61
N SER A 54 -1.30 -11.79 2.82
CA SER A 54 -2.56 -11.09 3.10
C SER A 54 -2.23 -9.63 3.40
N LEU A 55 -2.61 -8.73 2.52
CA LEU A 55 -2.37 -7.28 2.68
C LEU A 55 -3.61 -6.56 3.16
N GLY A 56 -3.46 -5.70 4.14
CA GLY A 56 -4.53 -4.87 4.68
C GLY A 56 -4.01 -3.58 5.30
N SER A 57 -4.90 -2.75 5.79
CA SER A 57 -4.57 -1.56 6.57
C SER A 57 -5.33 -1.53 7.89
N GLU A 58 -4.84 -0.75 8.84
CA GLU A 58 -5.45 -0.61 10.15
C GLU A 58 -6.61 0.40 10.16
N GLY A 59 -7.42 0.29 11.22
CA GLY A 59 -8.51 1.21 11.51
C GLY A 59 -9.83 0.82 10.87
N LYS A 60 -10.83 1.66 11.12
CA LYS A 60 -12.21 1.47 10.65
C LYS A 60 -12.59 2.44 9.53
N GLY A 61 -11.69 3.33 9.17
CA GLY A 61 -11.91 4.36 8.15
C GLY A 61 -11.49 3.93 6.74
N ALA A 62 -10.69 4.74 6.09
CA ALA A 62 -10.19 4.41 4.77
C ALA A 62 -9.25 3.21 4.77
N PHE A 63 -9.34 2.38 3.74
CA PHE A 63 -8.31 1.41 3.44
C PHE A 63 -7.01 2.12 3.03
N CYS A 64 -7.11 3.04 2.06
CA CYS A 64 -5.99 3.86 1.61
C CYS A 64 -6.49 5.17 1.00
N ALA A 65 -6.04 6.28 1.54
CA ALA A 65 -6.39 7.61 1.04
C ALA A 65 -5.49 8.08 -0.12
N GLY A 66 -4.61 7.22 -0.64
CA GLY A 66 -3.73 7.54 -1.75
C GLY A 66 -2.38 8.10 -1.30
N ALA A 67 -1.78 8.96 -2.13
CA ALA A 67 -0.49 9.56 -1.86
C ALA A 67 -0.54 10.61 -0.74
N SER A 68 0.61 10.92 -0.17
CA SER A 68 0.74 12.02 0.78
C SER A 68 0.54 13.37 0.09
N PHE A 69 -0.52 14.09 0.46
CA PHE A 69 -0.79 15.41 -0.09
C PHE A 69 0.29 16.43 0.32
N ALA A 70 0.86 16.28 1.50
CA ALA A 70 1.97 17.13 1.95
C ALA A 70 3.22 16.94 1.09
N GLU A 71 3.53 15.70 0.70
CA GLU A 71 4.64 15.43 -0.22
C GLU A 71 4.35 15.97 -1.63
N LEU A 72 3.12 15.83 -2.11
CA LEU A 72 2.70 16.39 -3.40
C LEU A 72 2.92 17.90 -3.44
N GLN A 73 2.53 18.61 -2.40
CA GLN A 73 2.72 20.06 -2.27
C GLN A 73 4.19 20.48 -2.16
N SER A 74 5.07 19.58 -1.73
CA SER A 74 6.51 19.86 -1.56
C SER A 74 7.33 19.64 -2.84
N ILE A 75 6.71 19.17 -3.93
CA ILE A 75 7.39 18.98 -5.21
C ILE A 75 7.82 20.34 -5.75
N ALA A 76 9.15 20.52 -5.90
CA ALA A 76 9.74 21.77 -6.34
C ALA A 76 10.41 21.68 -7.73
N ASP A 77 10.73 20.47 -8.18
CA ASP A 77 11.45 20.21 -9.42
C ASP A 77 11.10 18.81 -10.01
N GLU A 78 11.65 18.54 -11.19
CA GLU A 78 11.43 17.27 -11.88
C GLU A 78 11.92 16.06 -11.06
N ALA A 79 13.06 16.18 -10.38
CA ALA A 79 13.64 15.08 -9.60
C ALA A 79 12.76 14.69 -8.42
N THR A 80 12.26 15.66 -7.67
CA THR A 80 11.32 15.44 -6.55
C THR A 80 9.96 14.96 -7.03
N GLY A 81 9.47 15.45 -8.16
CA GLY A 81 8.26 14.96 -8.81
C GLY A 81 8.39 13.49 -9.24
N LYS A 82 9.46 13.15 -9.92
CA LYS A 82 9.76 11.77 -10.32
C LYS A 82 9.83 10.83 -9.11
N LYS A 83 10.54 11.22 -8.06
CA LYS A 83 10.64 10.44 -6.83
C LYS A 83 9.26 10.17 -6.20
N PHE A 84 8.42 11.18 -6.14
CA PHE A 84 7.06 11.08 -5.61
C PHE A 84 6.21 10.06 -6.39
N PHE A 85 6.13 10.22 -7.71
CA PHE A 85 5.32 9.32 -8.55
C PHE A 85 5.88 7.90 -8.63
N MET A 86 7.21 7.74 -8.56
CA MET A 86 7.83 6.42 -8.55
C MET A 86 7.57 5.62 -7.27
N GLY A 87 7.12 6.24 -6.19
CA GLY A 87 6.79 5.54 -4.94
C GLY A 87 5.73 4.45 -5.15
N PHE A 88 4.59 4.80 -5.70
CA PHE A 88 3.54 3.82 -6.03
C PHE A 88 3.96 2.85 -7.12
N ALA A 89 4.64 3.32 -8.16
CA ALA A 89 5.12 2.46 -9.24
C ALA A 89 6.06 1.36 -8.70
N THR A 90 6.95 1.71 -7.78
CA THR A 90 7.88 0.75 -7.15
C THR A 90 7.13 -0.30 -6.33
N LEU A 91 6.13 0.11 -5.55
CA LEU A 91 5.30 -0.83 -4.79
C LEU A 91 4.49 -1.76 -5.71
N ILE A 92 3.82 -1.20 -6.71
CA ILE A 92 3.03 -1.96 -7.68
C ILE A 92 3.91 -2.99 -8.41
N LEU A 93 5.12 -2.60 -8.84
CA LEU A 93 6.07 -3.53 -9.46
C LEU A 93 6.50 -4.63 -8.50
N ALA A 94 6.74 -4.31 -7.22
CA ALA A 94 7.06 -5.32 -6.21
C ALA A 94 5.92 -6.33 -6.05
N MET A 95 4.66 -5.86 -6.05
CA MET A 95 3.49 -6.74 -5.97
C MET A 95 3.34 -7.62 -7.19
N ILE A 96 3.41 -7.06 -8.40
CA ILE A 96 3.26 -7.81 -9.67
C ILE A 96 4.36 -8.86 -9.83
N ARG A 97 5.58 -8.56 -9.38
CA ARG A 97 6.73 -9.48 -9.48
C ARG A 97 6.84 -10.45 -8.31
N CYS A 98 6.01 -10.30 -7.29
CA CYS A 98 6.01 -11.21 -6.15
C CYS A 98 5.57 -12.62 -6.60
N PRO A 99 6.39 -13.66 -6.34
CA PRO A 99 6.05 -15.03 -6.72
C PRO A 99 5.03 -15.70 -5.78
N LYS A 100 4.57 -14.98 -4.76
CA LYS A 100 3.53 -15.44 -3.83
C LYS A 100 2.20 -14.80 -4.18
N PHE A 101 1.11 -15.52 -3.93
CA PHE A 101 -0.24 -15.02 -4.12
C PHE A 101 -0.56 -13.91 -3.12
N ILE A 102 -0.99 -12.75 -3.60
CA ILE A 102 -1.33 -11.60 -2.76
C ILE A 102 -2.84 -11.42 -2.72
N VAL A 103 -3.40 -11.56 -1.52
CA VAL A 103 -4.81 -11.28 -1.22
C VAL A 103 -4.90 -9.97 -0.46
N THR A 104 -5.57 -8.98 -1.03
CA THR A 104 -5.77 -7.68 -0.38
C THR A 104 -7.17 -7.58 0.23
N ARG A 105 -7.23 -7.20 1.49
CA ARG A 105 -8.46 -7.00 2.25
C ARG A 105 -8.81 -5.51 2.29
N VAL A 106 -9.89 -5.14 1.61
CA VAL A 106 -10.34 -3.75 1.49
C VAL A 106 -11.57 -3.53 2.37
N HIS A 107 -11.38 -2.90 3.52
CA HIS A 107 -12.46 -2.68 4.49
C HIS A 107 -13.17 -1.33 4.35
N GLY A 108 -12.66 -0.44 3.52
CA GLY A 108 -13.18 0.92 3.44
C GLY A 108 -12.81 1.63 2.15
N LYS A 109 -12.84 2.94 2.22
CA LYS A 109 -12.59 3.83 1.09
C LYS A 109 -11.15 3.69 0.54
N THR A 110 -11.03 3.59 -0.77
CA THR A 110 -9.76 3.49 -1.50
C THR A 110 -9.71 4.58 -2.56
N VAL A 111 -8.68 5.41 -2.54
CA VAL A 111 -8.58 6.60 -3.39
C VAL A 111 -7.22 6.67 -4.05
N GLY A 112 -7.17 7.18 -5.28
CA GLY A 112 -5.94 7.50 -6.00
C GLY A 112 -5.00 6.30 -6.14
N GLY A 113 -3.75 6.45 -5.76
CA GLY A 113 -2.73 5.39 -5.80
C GLY A 113 -3.09 4.12 -5.02
N GLY A 114 -3.98 4.22 -4.02
CA GLY A 114 -4.54 3.05 -3.33
C GLY A 114 -5.29 2.10 -4.26
N VAL A 115 -5.92 2.62 -5.31
CA VAL A 115 -6.56 1.82 -6.36
C VAL A 115 -5.54 0.96 -7.09
N GLY A 116 -4.34 1.49 -7.33
CA GLY A 116 -3.23 0.75 -7.94
C GLY A 116 -2.80 -0.46 -7.10
N ILE A 117 -2.76 -0.31 -5.78
CA ILE A 117 -2.46 -1.42 -4.86
C ILE A 117 -3.52 -2.52 -4.98
N VAL A 118 -4.79 -2.15 -4.97
CA VAL A 118 -5.89 -3.10 -5.14
C VAL A 118 -5.82 -3.80 -6.49
N ALA A 119 -5.59 -3.05 -7.56
CA ALA A 119 -5.48 -3.58 -8.92
C ALA A 119 -4.25 -4.50 -9.13
N ALA A 120 -3.17 -4.28 -8.39
CA ALA A 120 -1.96 -5.09 -8.44
C ALA A 120 -2.04 -6.40 -7.63
N SER A 121 -3.12 -6.60 -6.91
CA SER A 121 -3.37 -7.80 -6.11
C SER A 121 -3.85 -8.95 -6.98
N ASP A 122 -3.53 -10.19 -6.58
CA ASP A 122 -4.02 -11.39 -7.28
C ASP A 122 -5.50 -11.66 -6.96
N TYR A 123 -5.91 -11.34 -5.74
CA TYR A 123 -7.29 -11.45 -5.29
C TYR A 123 -7.65 -10.33 -4.31
N VAL A 124 -8.88 -9.86 -4.36
CA VAL A 124 -9.37 -8.79 -3.48
C VAL A 124 -10.62 -9.25 -2.74
N LEU A 125 -10.59 -9.13 -1.42
CA LEU A 125 -11.74 -9.27 -0.55
C LEU A 125 -12.19 -7.87 -0.11
N ALA A 126 -13.36 -7.45 -0.53
CA ALA A 126 -13.91 -6.16 -0.18
C ALA A 126 -15.16 -6.30 0.68
N THR A 127 -15.26 -5.48 1.73
CA THR A 127 -16.51 -5.37 2.51
C THR A 127 -17.55 -4.57 1.73
N SER A 128 -18.79 -4.66 2.15
CA SER A 128 -19.89 -3.86 1.56
C SER A 128 -19.71 -2.34 1.75
N ALA A 129 -18.87 -1.93 2.72
CA ALA A 129 -18.52 -0.53 2.96
C ALA A 129 -17.35 -0.04 2.08
N ALA A 130 -16.72 -0.94 1.33
CA ALA A 130 -15.60 -0.56 0.45
C ALA A 130 -16.09 0.30 -0.72
N SER A 131 -15.28 1.29 -1.06
CA SER A 131 -15.49 2.10 -2.26
C SER A 131 -14.15 2.41 -2.92
N VAL A 132 -14.15 2.56 -4.23
CA VAL A 132 -12.96 2.82 -5.03
C VAL A 132 -13.18 4.08 -5.86
N ARG A 133 -12.21 5.00 -5.82
CA ARG A 133 -12.27 6.25 -6.58
C ARG A 133 -10.89 6.65 -7.12
N LEU A 134 -10.81 6.89 -8.42
CA LEU A 134 -9.69 7.62 -9.03
C LEU A 134 -10.01 9.11 -8.94
N SER A 135 -9.26 9.83 -8.09
CA SER A 135 -9.54 11.22 -7.76
C SER A 135 -8.63 12.22 -8.48
N GLU A 136 -7.72 11.75 -9.31
CA GLU A 136 -6.67 12.54 -9.95
C GLU A 136 -7.22 13.63 -10.90
N LEU A 137 -8.42 13.40 -11.44
CA LEU A 137 -9.10 14.39 -12.29
C LEU A 137 -9.96 15.40 -11.51
N ALA A 138 -10.04 15.26 -10.18
CA ALA A 138 -10.85 16.12 -9.31
C ALA A 138 -10.02 17.09 -8.45
N VAL A 139 -8.71 17.09 -8.64
CA VAL A 139 -7.75 17.94 -7.92
C VAL A 139 -6.95 18.81 -8.88
#